data_65c823611dbe99569d96a0ca641173cc
#
_entry.id   65c823611dbe99569d96a0ca641173cc
#
_cell.length_a   1.000
_cell.length_b   1.000
_cell.length_c   1.000
_cell.angle_alpha   90.00
_cell.angle_beta   90.00
_cell.angle_gamma   90.00
#
_symmetry.space_group_name_H-M   'P 1'
#
loop_
_entity.id
_entity.type
_entity.pdbx_description
1 polymer ?
#
loop_
_entity_poly.entity_id
_entity_poly.type
_entity_poly.pdbx_seq_one_letter_code
_entity_poly.pdbx_strand_id
1 'polypeptide(L)'
;MVVFTCKGRFDDMMTCIYEAWASHLGHNNIKLRTEPLGTMELFCEYRHVEADKEKTESVIRTIQQKISFHAYQMVYHAAMAADEEEKLDSIYRFLILGFHYGRKILDSLQNPIVMKIFELERKASNEAHIFRECIRFTEM
;
A
#
# COMPACT_ATOMS: atom_id res chain seq x y z
N MET A 1 -11.28 14.54 -9.48
CA MET A 1 -10.59 13.49 -8.70
C MET A 1 -10.54 12.20 -9.51
N VAL A 2 -9.38 11.66 -9.68
CA VAL A 2 -9.18 10.38 -10.36
C VAL A 2 -8.89 9.31 -9.32
N VAL A 3 -9.62 8.19 -9.40
CA VAL A 3 -9.44 7.07 -8.48
C VAL A 3 -8.87 5.90 -9.28
N PHE A 4 -7.65 5.50 -8.96
CA PHE A 4 -7.02 4.31 -9.52
C PHE A 4 -7.43 3.10 -8.70
N THR A 5 -7.93 2.07 -9.36
CA THR A 5 -8.42 0.86 -8.69
C THR A 5 -7.65 -0.36 -9.18
N CYS A 6 -7.54 -1.35 -8.32
CA CYS A 6 -6.88 -2.62 -8.65
C CYS A 6 -7.41 -3.72 -7.74
N LYS A 7 -7.07 -4.96 -8.09
CA LYS A 7 -7.37 -6.10 -7.23
C LYS A 7 -6.48 -6.04 -5.97
N GLY A 8 -6.86 -6.79 -4.95
CA GLY A 8 -6.21 -6.76 -3.64
C GLY A 8 -4.88 -7.50 -3.53
N ARG A 9 -4.27 -7.90 -4.65
CA ARG A 9 -2.99 -8.60 -4.65
C ARG A 9 -1.84 -7.58 -4.61
N PHE A 10 -0.72 -7.99 -4.04
CA PHE A 10 0.43 -7.10 -3.89
C PHE A 10 0.91 -6.54 -5.24
N ASP A 11 1.02 -7.40 -6.25
CA ASP A 11 1.47 -7.00 -7.58
C ASP A 11 0.53 -5.97 -8.23
N ASP A 12 -0.78 -6.18 -8.07
CA ASP A 12 -1.79 -5.22 -8.55
C ASP A 12 -1.64 -3.88 -7.86
N MET A 13 -1.44 -3.90 -6.55
CA MET A 13 -1.27 -2.67 -5.76
C MET A 13 -0.01 -1.90 -6.16
N MET A 14 1.11 -2.59 -6.37
CA MET A 14 2.35 -1.94 -6.79
C MET A 14 2.21 -1.35 -8.19
N THR A 15 1.57 -2.05 -9.11
CA THR A 15 1.30 -1.53 -10.45
C THR A 15 0.39 -0.30 -10.40
N CYS A 16 -0.62 -0.34 -9.52
CA CYS A 16 -1.53 0.78 -9.31
C CYS A 16 -0.76 2.04 -8.86
N ILE A 17 0.16 1.88 -7.92
CA ILE A 17 1.02 2.96 -7.45
C ILE A 17 1.88 3.51 -8.58
N TYR A 18 2.44 2.64 -9.42
CA TYR A 18 3.23 3.06 -10.58
C TYR A 18 2.40 3.91 -11.53
N GLU A 19 1.22 3.43 -11.90
CA GLU A 19 0.35 4.14 -12.85
C GLU A 19 -0.12 5.48 -12.29
N ALA A 20 -0.45 5.53 -11.01
CA ALA A 20 -0.84 6.78 -10.35
C ALA A 20 0.29 7.80 -10.39
N TRP A 21 1.50 7.36 -10.09
CA TRP A 21 2.67 8.25 -10.12
C TRP A 21 2.97 8.73 -11.53
N ALA A 22 2.95 7.80 -12.50
CA ALA A 22 3.27 8.09 -13.89
C ALA A 22 2.23 8.98 -14.58
N SER A 23 1.02 9.09 -14.03
CA SER A 23 -0.04 9.90 -14.61
C SER A 23 0.24 11.40 -14.58
N HIS A 24 1.09 11.85 -13.65
CA HIS A 24 1.43 13.26 -13.45
C HIS A 24 0.23 14.17 -13.20
N LEU A 25 -0.86 13.61 -12.65
CA LEU A 25 -2.08 14.37 -12.34
C LEU A 25 -1.97 15.21 -11.07
N GLY A 26 -0.93 14.96 -10.29
CA GLY A 26 -0.76 15.57 -8.96
C GLY A 26 -1.34 14.71 -7.87
N HIS A 27 -0.57 14.52 -6.80
CA HIS A 27 -0.94 13.58 -5.73
C HIS A 27 -2.26 13.96 -5.02
N ASN A 28 -2.57 15.26 -4.97
CA ASN A 28 -3.80 15.72 -4.33
C ASN A 28 -5.06 15.48 -5.17
N ASN A 29 -4.88 15.12 -6.44
CA ASN A 29 -5.98 14.87 -7.38
C ASN A 29 -6.22 13.38 -7.60
N ILE A 30 -5.55 12.52 -6.84
CA ILE A 30 -5.53 11.08 -7.04
C ILE A 30 -5.88 10.39 -5.73
N LYS A 31 -6.67 9.32 -5.83
CA LYS A 31 -6.87 8.33 -4.75
C LYS A 31 -6.63 6.94 -5.32
N LEU A 32 -6.20 6.03 -4.47
CA LEU A 32 -6.00 4.63 -4.84
C LEU A 32 -6.88 3.76 -3.95
N ARG A 33 -7.56 2.79 -4.55
CA ARG A 33 -8.42 1.88 -3.81
C ARG A 33 -8.32 0.46 -4.36
N THR A 34 -8.47 -0.50 -3.47
CA THR A 34 -8.54 -1.91 -3.88
C THR A 34 -10.00 -2.30 -4.14
N GLU A 35 -10.20 -3.16 -5.13
CA GLU A 35 -11.53 -3.70 -5.45
C GLU A 35 -11.88 -4.88 -4.54
N PRO A 36 -13.16 -5.14 -4.25
CA PRO A 36 -14.33 -4.41 -4.74
C PRO A 36 -14.53 -3.07 -4.03
N LEU A 37 -15.12 -2.10 -4.76
CA LEU A 37 -15.40 -0.78 -4.20
C LEU A 37 -16.72 -0.83 -3.43
N GLY A 38 -16.72 -0.26 -2.22
CA GLY A 38 -17.95 -0.20 -1.41
C GLY A 38 -18.92 0.83 -1.96
N THR A 39 -18.49 2.08 -2.04
CA THR A 39 -19.31 3.18 -2.54
C THR A 39 -18.51 3.98 -3.55
N MET A 40 -19.13 4.26 -4.70
CA MET A 40 -18.51 5.10 -5.71
C MET A 40 -18.92 6.55 -5.51
N GLU A 41 -17.94 7.45 -5.55
CA GLU A 41 -18.19 8.89 -5.39
C GLU A 41 -18.60 9.49 -6.73
N LEU A 42 -19.50 10.48 -6.67
CA LEU A 42 -19.91 11.26 -7.85
C LEU A 42 -18.76 12.18 -8.27
N PHE A 43 -18.71 12.46 -9.58
CA PHE A 43 -17.71 13.37 -10.17
C PHE A 43 -16.28 12.87 -10.06
N CYS A 44 -16.07 11.56 -9.80
CA CYS A 44 -14.77 10.93 -9.82
C CYS A 44 -14.63 10.04 -11.05
N GLU A 45 -13.46 10.08 -11.68
CA GLU A 45 -13.11 9.17 -12.74
C GLU A 45 -12.43 7.94 -12.12
N TYR A 46 -12.89 6.74 -12.47
CA TYR A 46 -12.33 5.49 -11.97
C TYR A 46 -11.52 4.83 -13.07
N ARG A 47 -10.26 4.53 -12.80
CA ARG A 47 -9.36 3.85 -13.73
C ARG A 47 -8.89 2.53 -13.12
N HIS A 48 -9.25 1.44 -13.75
CA HIS A 48 -8.81 0.10 -13.32
C HIS A 48 -7.38 -0.16 -13.82
N VAL A 49 -6.55 -0.75 -12.97
CA VAL A 49 -5.15 -1.09 -13.29
C VAL A 49 -4.97 -2.59 -13.15
N GLU A 50 -4.42 -3.21 -14.19
CA GLU A 50 -4.05 -4.62 -14.16
C GLU A 50 -2.59 -4.79 -13.77
N ALA A 51 -2.26 -5.90 -13.13
CA ALA A 51 -0.90 -6.18 -12.68
C ALA A 51 0.08 -6.26 -13.86
N ASP A 52 1.22 -5.62 -13.70
CA ASP A 52 2.33 -5.66 -14.65
C ASP A 52 3.61 -5.96 -13.87
N LYS A 53 4.29 -7.02 -14.26
CA LYS A 53 5.47 -7.49 -13.55
C LYS A 53 6.61 -6.48 -13.55
N GLU A 54 6.88 -5.86 -14.68
CA GLU A 54 7.98 -4.89 -14.79
C GLU A 54 7.72 -3.65 -13.95
N LYS A 55 6.48 -3.17 -13.93
CA LYS A 55 6.08 -2.03 -13.13
C LYS A 55 6.14 -2.35 -11.64
N THR A 56 5.70 -3.54 -11.25
CA THR A 56 5.79 -4.02 -9.87
C THR A 56 7.24 -4.04 -9.40
N GLU A 57 8.13 -4.63 -10.19
CA GLU A 57 9.55 -4.72 -9.85
C GLU A 57 10.19 -3.34 -9.76
N SER A 58 9.80 -2.42 -10.63
CA SER A 58 10.29 -1.05 -10.63
C SER A 58 9.93 -0.33 -9.33
N VAL A 59 8.69 -0.47 -8.85
CA VAL A 59 8.26 0.13 -7.59
C VAL A 59 9.02 -0.47 -6.42
N ILE A 60 9.15 -1.78 -6.36
CA ILE A 60 9.87 -2.47 -5.29
C ILE A 60 11.32 -2.00 -5.23
N ARG A 61 11.98 -1.95 -6.38
CA ARG A 61 13.37 -1.49 -6.47
C ARG A 61 13.51 -0.06 -5.99
N THR A 62 12.59 0.81 -6.39
CA THR A 62 12.61 2.22 -6.01
C THR A 62 12.45 2.38 -4.50
N ILE A 63 11.55 1.61 -3.87
CA ILE A 63 11.37 1.64 -2.42
C ILE A 63 12.68 1.24 -1.72
N GLN A 64 13.28 0.15 -2.17
CA GLN A 64 14.52 -0.36 -1.57
C GLN A 64 15.69 0.62 -1.73
N GLN A 65 15.80 1.26 -2.88
CA GLN A 65 16.88 2.19 -3.17
C GLN A 65 16.71 3.55 -2.51
N LYS A 66 15.50 4.10 -2.55
CA LYS A 66 15.26 5.46 -2.07
C LYS A 66 14.93 5.53 -0.59
N ILE A 67 14.34 4.48 -0.03
CA ILE A 67 14.03 4.44 1.39
C ILE A 67 14.93 3.40 2.08
N SER A 68 14.49 2.13 2.09
CA SER A 68 15.27 1.03 2.65
C SER A 68 14.58 -0.31 2.35
N PHE A 69 15.32 -1.40 2.57
CA PHE A 69 14.73 -2.73 2.51
C PHE A 69 13.67 -2.93 3.61
N HIS A 70 13.91 -2.37 4.78
CA HIS A 70 12.95 -2.43 5.89
C HIS A 70 11.62 -1.75 5.50
N ALA A 71 11.69 -0.59 4.83
CA ALA A 71 10.49 0.10 4.36
C ALA A 71 9.71 -0.76 3.35
N TYR A 72 10.41 -1.48 2.47
CA TYR A 72 9.76 -2.42 1.56
C TYR A 72 9.01 -3.51 2.33
N GLN A 73 9.65 -4.10 3.35
CA GLN A 73 8.98 -5.11 4.18
C GLN A 73 7.75 -4.55 4.87
N MET A 74 7.82 -3.33 5.38
CA MET A 74 6.67 -2.67 6.01
C MET A 74 5.52 -2.49 5.04
N VAL A 75 5.81 -2.04 3.82
CA VAL A 75 4.79 -1.87 2.77
C VAL A 75 4.17 -3.21 2.40
N TYR A 76 4.99 -4.24 2.25
CA TYR A 76 4.51 -5.59 1.93
C TYR A 76 3.54 -6.09 3.02
N HIS A 77 3.93 -5.96 4.28
CA HIS A 77 3.08 -6.40 5.40
C HIS A 77 1.82 -5.55 5.52
N ALA A 78 1.94 -4.23 5.34
CA ALA A 78 0.77 -3.35 5.37
C ALA A 78 -0.24 -3.72 4.28
N ALA A 79 0.25 -4.10 3.10
CA ALA A 79 -0.60 -4.52 1.99
C ALA A 79 -1.36 -5.81 2.29
N MET A 80 -0.87 -6.62 3.21
CA MET A 80 -1.51 -7.88 3.61
C MET A 80 -2.61 -7.70 4.66
N ALA A 81 -2.76 -6.52 5.26
CA ALA A 81 -3.80 -6.26 6.25
C ALA A 81 -5.19 -6.44 5.62
N ALA A 82 -6.05 -7.22 6.28
CA ALA A 82 -7.40 -7.49 5.78
C ALA A 82 -8.35 -6.34 6.12
N ASP A 83 -9.41 -6.21 5.33
CA ASP A 83 -10.56 -5.33 5.59
C ASP A 83 -10.23 -3.84 5.78
N GLU A 84 -9.16 -3.38 5.15
CA GLU A 84 -8.77 -1.96 5.20
C GLU A 84 -8.95 -1.33 3.82
N GLU A 85 -10.06 -0.62 3.62
CA GLU A 85 -10.37 0.01 2.34
C GLU A 85 -9.32 1.01 1.87
N GLU A 86 -8.75 1.76 2.82
CA GLU A 86 -7.84 2.86 2.51
C GLU A 86 -6.37 2.47 2.58
N LYS A 87 -6.06 1.19 2.76
CA LYS A 87 -4.66 0.75 2.92
C LYS A 87 -3.79 1.12 1.73
N LEU A 88 -4.30 0.96 0.52
CA LEU A 88 -3.54 1.26 -0.70
C LEU A 88 -3.23 2.75 -0.80
N ASP A 89 -4.22 3.60 -0.55
CA ASP A 89 -3.99 5.05 -0.54
C ASP A 89 -3.03 5.45 0.57
N SER A 90 -3.14 4.85 1.74
CA SER A 90 -2.22 5.08 2.86
C SER A 90 -0.79 4.72 2.49
N ILE A 91 -0.58 3.58 1.83
CA ILE A 91 0.72 3.16 1.33
C ILE A 91 1.26 4.16 0.30
N TYR A 92 0.42 4.60 -0.63
CA TYR A 92 0.80 5.59 -1.63
C TYR A 92 1.28 6.89 -0.98
N ARG A 93 0.53 7.41 0.00
CA ARG A 93 0.92 8.64 0.72
C ARG A 93 2.23 8.46 1.49
N PHE A 94 2.42 7.31 2.11
CA PHE A 94 3.68 6.97 2.78
C PHE A 94 4.86 6.97 1.80
N LEU A 95 4.68 6.40 0.61
CA LEU A 95 5.74 6.35 -0.39
C LEU A 95 6.07 7.74 -0.95
N ILE A 96 5.09 8.62 -1.09
CA ILE A 96 5.34 10.01 -1.48
C ILE A 96 6.29 10.67 -0.49
N LEU A 97 6.01 10.54 0.80
CA LEU A 97 6.88 11.09 1.85
C LEU A 97 8.23 10.39 1.88
N GLY A 98 8.24 9.07 1.77
CA GLY A 98 9.46 8.28 1.83
C GLY A 98 10.42 8.59 0.69
N PHE A 99 9.91 8.80 -0.51
CA PHE A 99 10.75 9.14 -1.65
C PHE A 99 11.32 10.56 -1.53
N HIS A 100 10.66 11.42 -0.77
CA HIS A 100 11.15 12.77 -0.51
C HIS A 100 12.19 12.81 0.62
N TYR A 101 11.91 12.14 1.73
CA TYR A 101 12.74 12.17 2.94
C TYR A 101 13.75 11.04 3.05
N GLY A 102 13.60 9.99 2.25
CA GLY A 102 14.46 8.81 2.31
C GLY A 102 14.27 8.02 3.60
N ARG A 103 15.34 7.41 4.10
CA ARG A 103 15.29 6.56 5.30
C ARG A 103 14.77 7.27 6.54
N LYS A 104 14.93 8.57 6.59
CA LYS A 104 14.51 9.38 7.75
C LYS A 104 13.02 9.32 8.00
N ILE A 105 12.22 8.95 6.99
CA ILE A 105 10.78 8.83 7.15
C ILE A 105 10.41 7.82 8.25
N LEU A 106 11.20 6.78 8.41
CA LEU A 106 10.93 5.74 9.41
C LEU A 106 11.11 6.24 10.85
N ASP A 107 11.81 7.35 11.03
CA ASP A 107 12.02 7.98 12.34
C ASP A 107 10.92 8.98 12.68
N SER A 108 10.04 9.30 11.73
CA SER A 108 8.97 10.29 11.91
C SER A 108 7.72 9.66 12.51
N LEU A 109 7.85 9.10 13.71
CA LEU A 109 6.77 8.34 14.36
C LEU A 109 5.55 9.19 14.72
N GLN A 110 5.69 10.51 14.76
CA GLN A 110 4.59 11.42 15.04
C GLN A 110 3.76 11.76 13.81
N ASN A 111 4.25 11.42 12.62
CA ASN A 111 3.52 11.70 11.39
C ASN A 111 2.37 10.70 11.24
N PRO A 112 1.11 11.17 11.09
CA PRO A 112 -0.05 10.27 10.99
C PRO A 112 0.04 9.28 9.83
N ILE A 113 0.65 9.67 8.74
CA ILE A 113 0.81 8.79 7.56
C ILE A 113 1.75 7.63 7.90
N VAL A 114 2.86 7.92 8.57
CA VAL A 114 3.82 6.90 8.99
C VAL A 114 3.20 5.99 10.05
N MET A 115 2.48 6.57 11.03
CA MET A 115 1.78 5.81 12.07
C MET A 115 0.77 4.83 11.48
N LYS A 116 0.05 5.25 10.44
CA LYS A 116 -0.94 4.39 9.79
C LYS A 116 -0.28 3.15 9.18
N ILE A 117 0.89 3.29 8.58
CA ILE A 117 1.63 2.15 8.02
C ILE A 117 2.07 1.19 9.12
N PHE A 118 2.55 1.69 10.25
CA PHE A 118 2.90 0.84 11.39
C PHE A 118 1.68 0.10 11.94
N GLU A 119 0.52 0.76 12.00
CA GLU A 119 -0.73 0.12 12.42
C GLU A 119 -1.14 -1.01 11.49
N LEU A 120 -1.06 -0.78 10.18
CA LEU A 120 -1.41 -1.79 9.18
C LEU A 120 -0.46 -2.99 9.26
N GLU A 121 0.83 -2.74 9.43
CA GLU A 121 1.82 -3.80 9.59
C GLU A 121 1.51 -4.63 10.83
N ARG A 122 1.22 -3.99 11.95
CA ARG A 122 0.87 -4.66 13.20
C ARG A 122 -0.39 -5.50 13.05
N LYS A 123 -1.41 -4.95 12.38
CA LYS A 123 -2.65 -5.67 12.12
C LYS A 123 -2.40 -6.93 11.32
N ALA A 124 -1.63 -6.84 10.24
CA ALA A 124 -1.30 -7.99 9.40
C ALA A 124 -0.52 -9.05 10.18
N SER A 125 0.44 -8.62 11.02
CA SER A 125 1.22 -9.53 11.87
C SER A 125 0.34 -10.25 12.89
N ASN A 126 -0.59 -9.54 13.51
CA ASN A 126 -1.52 -10.14 14.46
C ASN A 126 -2.44 -11.16 13.79
N GLU A 127 -2.95 -10.87 12.61
CA GLU A 127 -3.78 -11.78 11.83
C GLU A 127 -3.01 -13.06 11.49
N ALA A 128 -1.77 -12.93 11.06
CA ALA A 128 -0.91 -14.06 10.74
C ALA A 128 -0.60 -14.90 11.99
N HIS A 129 -0.38 -14.26 13.12
CA HIS A 129 -0.11 -14.94 14.39
C HIS A 129 -1.33 -15.74 14.85
N ILE A 130 -2.50 -15.16 14.81
CA ILE A 130 -3.75 -15.85 15.16
C ILE A 130 -3.97 -17.06 14.25
N PHE A 131 -3.72 -16.93 12.97
CA PHE A 131 -3.86 -18.02 12.01
C PHE A 131 -2.88 -19.16 12.34
N ARG A 132 -1.64 -18.85 12.67
CA ARG A 132 -0.66 -19.86 13.06
C ARG A 132 -1.07 -20.61 14.33
N GLU A 133 -1.60 -19.92 15.31
CA GLU A 133 -2.08 -20.54 16.54
C GLU A 133 -3.26 -21.46 16.29
N CYS A 134 -4.18 -21.07 15.41
CA CYS A 134 -5.30 -21.92 15.02
C CYS A 134 -4.83 -23.19 14.35
N ILE A 135 -3.85 -23.11 13.47
CA ILE A 135 -3.26 -24.29 12.81
C ILE A 135 -2.57 -25.21 13.81
N ARG A 136 -1.79 -24.65 14.73
CA ARG A 136 -1.16 -25.41 15.79
C ARG A 136 -2.17 -26.20 16.63
N PHE A 137 -3.26 -25.52 16.95
CA PHE A 137 -4.30 -26.11 17.77
C PHE A 137 -4.95 -27.31 17.10
N THR A 138 -5.13 -27.24 15.78
CA THR A 138 -5.72 -28.33 15.02
C THR A 138 -4.81 -29.52 14.80
N GLU A 139 -3.51 -29.33 14.89
CA GLU A 139 -2.53 -30.43 14.77
C GLU A 139 -2.42 -31.30 16.02
N MET A 140 -2.97 -30.86 17.12
CA MET A 140 -2.98 -31.62 18.35
C MET A 140 -4.21 -32.50 18.46
#